data_19547ce834b4c964748a7abdae136470
#
_entry.id   19547ce834b4c964748a7abdae136470
#
_cell.length_a   1.000
_cell.length_b   1.000
_cell.length_c   1.000
_cell.angle_alpha   90.00
_cell.angle_beta   90.00
_cell.angle_gamma   90.00
#
_symmetry.space_group_name_H-M   'P 1'
#
loop_
_entity.id
_entity.type
_entity.pdbx_description
1 polymer ?
#
loop_
_entity_poly.entity_id
_entity_poly.type
_entity_poly.pdbx_seq_one_letter_code
_entity_poly.pdbx_strand_id
1 'polypeptide(L)'
;MRTVKSYPEAWPLHSPFVISRGSRTEAHVVVVEIEQDGVKGVGEATPYARYGESEESVLKQIASQLSALQSGMTREALQQALPAGAARNVIDCAMWDLARQQQGESLVQLCAVQLAEEIVTAHTISIDTPDAMASSAQALWQHGARLLKIKMDDHLISERLVAIRSAVPDATLIVDANESWHAEGLAARCQLLADLNVAMLEQPLPAAEDSALGNFIHPLPICADESCHTRESLPQLKGRYEMVNIKLDKTGGLTEALALAEAAQQQGFAIMLGCMLCTSRAIRAALPLTARATFADLDGPTWLAADVEPSLHFSHGVLKPLAASAAD
;
A
#
# COMPACT_ATOMS: atom_id res chain seq x y z
N MET A 1 2.28 20.18 -26.82
CA MET A 1 3.01 18.89 -26.97
C MET A 1 3.45 18.51 -25.57
N ARG A 2 3.29 17.24 -25.19
CA ARG A 2 3.77 16.76 -23.87
C ARG A 2 5.27 16.48 -23.91
N THR A 3 5.97 16.84 -22.84
CA THR A 3 7.30 16.33 -22.53
C THR A 3 7.19 15.30 -21.42
N VAL A 4 8.02 14.26 -21.47
CA VAL A 4 8.00 13.17 -20.48
C VAL A 4 9.44 12.89 -20.07
N LYS A 5 9.67 12.84 -18.76
CA LYS A 5 10.94 12.43 -18.16
C LYS A 5 10.68 11.28 -17.19
N SER A 6 11.62 10.35 -17.11
CA SER A 6 11.58 9.27 -16.12
C SER A 6 12.99 9.03 -15.57
N TYR A 7 13.08 8.79 -14.27
CA TYR A 7 14.36 8.58 -13.58
C TYR A 7 14.14 7.81 -12.27
N PRO A 8 15.17 7.07 -11.78
CA PRO A 8 15.12 6.46 -10.46
C PRO A 8 15.52 7.45 -9.38
N GLU A 9 14.99 7.25 -8.17
CA GLU A 9 15.44 7.90 -6.93
C GLU A 9 15.67 6.84 -5.85
N ALA A 10 16.65 7.07 -4.97
CA ALA A 10 16.92 6.25 -3.80
C ALA A 10 16.81 7.11 -2.53
N TRP A 11 16.01 6.65 -1.59
CA TRP A 11 15.70 7.35 -0.34
C TRP A 11 16.17 6.52 0.85
N PRO A 12 17.22 6.95 1.60
CA PRO A 12 17.68 6.25 2.78
C PRO A 12 16.59 6.12 3.85
N LEU A 13 16.56 4.98 4.55
CA LEU A 13 15.69 4.77 5.69
C LEU A 13 16.41 5.21 6.98
N HIS A 14 15.64 5.68 7.96
CA HIS A 14 16.19 6.01 9.29
C HIS A 14 16.55 4.76 10.11
N SER A 15 15.97 3.59 9.79
CA SER A 15 16.25 2.29 10.38
C SER A 15 15.97 1.17 9.38
N PRO A 16 16.59 -0.01 9.52
CA PRO A 16 16.32 -1.14 8.63
C PRO A 16 14.85 -1.57 8.69
N PHE A 17 14.22 -1.73 7.54
CA PHE A 17 12.88 -2.29 7.40
C PHE A 17 12.97 -3.79 7.16
N VAL A 18 12.50 -4.61 8.11
CA VAL A 18 12.65 -6.07 8.10
C VAL A 18 11.29 -6.76 7.96
N ILE A 19 11.18 -7.59 6.93
CA ILE A 19 10.02 -8.46 6.67
C ILE A 19 10.49 -9.91 6.48
N SER A 20 9.58 -10.87 6.37
CA SER A 20 9.89 -12.28 6.13
C SER A 20 10.81 -12.53 4.91
N ARG A 21 10.77 -11.66 3.90
CA ARG A 21 11.55 -11.75 2.65
C ARG A 21 12.90 -11.02 2.66
N GLY A 22 13.30 -10.41 3.78
CA GLY A 22 14.60 -9.73 3.90
C GLY A 22 14.54 -8.35 4.55
N SER A 23 15.66 -7.63 4.47
CA SER A 23 15.84 -6.30 5.04
C SER A 23 16.20 -5.27 3.97
N ARG A 24 15.73 -4.03 4.14
CA ARG A 24 16.06 -2.89 3.29
C ARG A 24 16.53 -1.71 4.14
N THR A 25 17.46 -0.94 3.60
CA THR A 25 18.00 0.30 4.19
C THR A 25 17.72 1.52 3.32
N GLU A 26 17.16 1.31 2.13
CA GLU A 26 16.77 2.35 1.19
C GLU A 26 15.45 1.99 0.51
N ALA A 27 14.65 3.00 0.19
CA ALA A 27 13.50 2.89 -0.71
C ALA A 27 13.94 3.31 -2.12
N HIS A 28 13.78 2.41 -3.07
CA HIS A 28 14.09 2.64 -4.48
C HIS A 28 12.78 2.88 -5.25
N VAL A 29 12.65 4.06 -5.86
CA VAL A 29 11.44 4.46 -6.58
C VAL A 29 11.78 4.92 -7.99
N VAL A 30 10.80 4.83 -8.88
CA VAL A 30 10.85 5.44 -10.21
C VAL A 30 9.88 6.60 -10.25
N VAL A 31 10.33 7.72 -10.81
CA VAL A 31 9.56 8.94 -10.97
C VAL A 31 9.30 9.21 -12.43
N VAL A 32 8.08 9.66 -12.75
CA VAL A 32 7.71 10.18 -14.06
C VAL A 32 7.19 11.61 -13.93
N GLU A 33 7.73 12.50 -14.73
CA GLU A 33 7.22 13.85 -14.93
C GLU A 33 6.59 13.97 -16.31
N ILE A 34 5.36 14.46 -16.38
CA ILE A 34 4.66 14.78 -17.64
C ILE A 34 4.35 16.27 -17.62
N GLU A 35 4.90 17.00 -18.57
CA GLU A 35 4.62 18.44 -18.71
C GLU A 35 3.82 18.70 -19.97
N GLN A 36 2.76 19.50 -19.86
CA GLN A 36 1.93 19.94 -20.97
C GLN A 36 1.46 21.37 -20.72
N ASP A 37 1.69 22.25 -21.72
CA ASP A 37 1.24 23.66 -21.72
C ASP A 37 1.70 24.44 -20.46
N GLY A 38 2.93 24.14 -20.00
CA GLY A 38 3.54 24.76 -18.84
C GLY A 38 3.08 24.19 -17.48
N VAL A 39 2.22 23.19 -17.48
CA VAL A 39 1.76 22.48 -16.27
C VAL A 39 2.45 21.13 -16.19
N LYS A 40 2.92 20.77 -15.00
CA LYS A 40 3.66 19.53 -14.77
C LYS A 40 2.91 18.63 -13.78
N GLY A 41 2.67 17.38 -14.17
CA GLY A 41 2.23 16.30 -13.28
C GLY A 41 3.37 15.35 -12.97
N VAL A 42 3.40 14.86 -11.74
CA VAL A 42 4.45 13.96 -11.23
C VAL A 42 3.84 12.71 -10.63
N GLY A 43 4.37 11.55 -10.98
CA GLY A 43 4.03 10.26 -10.39
C GLY A 43 5.24 9.57 -9.79
N GLU A 44 5.02 8.67 -8.87
CA GLU A 44 6.02 7.83 -8.24
C GLU A 44 5.50 6.41 -8.13
N ALA A 45 6.37 5.42 -8.34
CA ALA A 45 6.06 4.03 -8.09
C ALA A 45 7.30 3.29 -7.54
N THR A 46 7.05 2.25 -6.77
CA THR A 46 8.08 1.38 -6.22
C THR A 46 8.11 0.06 -6.99
N PRO A 47 9.14 -0.19 -7.83
CA PRO A 47 9.33 -1.50 -8.45
C PRO A 47 9.48 -2.59 -7.39
N TYR A 48 8.76 -3.70 -7.54
CA TYR A 48 8.78 -4.74 -6.52
C TYR A 48 9.28 -6.07 -7.07
N ALA A 49 10.44 -6.52 -6.56
CA ALA A 49 11.11 -7.74 -7.05
C ALA A 49 10.25 -9.00 -6.95
N ARG A 50 9.32 -9.07 -5.95
CA ARG A 50 8.35 -10.17 -5.81
C ARG A 50 7.45 -10.33 -7.06
N TYR A 51 7.24 -9.26 -7.80
CA TYR A 51 6.44 -9.23 -9.04
C TYR A 51 7.32 -9.22 -10.30
N GLY A 52 8.62 -9.49 -10.15
CA GLY A 52 9.57 -9.52 -11.27
C GLY A 52 9.96 -8.14 -11.78
N GLU A 53 9.78 -7.09 -10.99
CA GLU A 53 10.10 -5.72 -11.36
C GLU A 53 11.45 -5.26 -10.80
N SER A 54 12.12 -4.41 -11.56
CA SER A 54 13.30 -3.63 -11.17
C SER A 54 13.19 -2.22 -11.74
N GLU A 55 13.95 -1.27 -11.21
CA GLU A 55 14.04 0.08 -11.78
C GLU A 55 14.30 0.05 -13.29
N GLU A 56 15.26 -0.79 -13.72
CA GLU A 56 15.59 -0.95 -15.13
C GLU A 56 14.42 -1.45 -15.96
N SER A 57 13.71 -2.50 -15.49
CA SER A 57 12.56 -3.06 -16.20
C SER A 57 11.40 -2.07 -16.30
N VAL A 58 11.15 -1.31 -15.25
CA VAL A 58 10.13 -0.26 -15.19
C VAL A 58 10.47 0.89 -16.14
N LEU A 59 11.70 1.41 -16.10
CA LEU A 59 12.17 2.46 -17.02
C LEU A 59 12.09 2.02 -18.48
N LYS A 60 12.40 0.76 -18.78
CA LYS A 60 12.29 0.18 -20.12
C LYS A 60 10.83 0.14 -20.61
N GLN A 61 9.90 -0.25 -19.73
CA GLN A 61 8.46 -0.24 -20.04
C GLN A 61 7.97 1.21 -20.30
N ILE A 62 8.37 2.18 -19.47
CA ILE A 62 8.04 3.59 -19.67
C ILE A 62 8.57 4.10 -21.02
N ALA A 63 9.84 3.79 -21.32
CA ALA A 63 10.47 4.20 -22.59
C ALA A 63 9.74 3.64 -23.82
N SER A 64 9.16 2.44 -23.75
CA SER A 64 8.37 1.85 -24.82
C SER A 64 7.08 2.63 -25.13
N GLN A 65 6.57 3.41 -24.19
CA GLN A 65 5.36 4.21 -24.32
C GLN A 65 5.63 5.70 -24.62
N LEU A 66 6.89 6.12 -24.67
CA LEU A 66 7.28 7.53 -24.72
C LEU A 66 6.62 8.29 -25.87
N SER A 67 6.66 7.74 -27.08
CA SER A 67 6.04 8.37 -28.27
C SER A 67 4.53 8.54 -28.11
N ALA A 68 3.83 7.53 -27.58
CA ALA A 68 2.39 7.60 -27.38
C ALA A 68 2.03 8.61 -26.27
N LEU A 69 2.81 8.65 -25.17
CA LEU A 69 2.64 9.64 -24.11
C LEU A 69 2.83 11.06 -24.62
N GLN A 70 3.88 11.32 -25.41
CA GLN A 70 4.15 12.62 -26.03
C GLN A 70 3.05 13.02 -27.01
N SER A 71 2.41 12.06 -27.69
CA SER A 71 1.29 12.26 -28.59
C SER A 71 -0.07 12.44 -27.89
N GLY A 72 -0.11 12.43 -26.55
CA GLY A 72 -1.33 12.68 -25.78
C GLY A 72 -2.12 11.42 -25.39
N MET A 73 -1.45 10.28 -25.18
CA MET A 73 -2.10 9.07 -24.66
C MET A 73 -3.02 9.40 -23.47
N THR A 74 -4.21 8.82 -23.46
CA THR A 74 -5.17 8.95 -22.35
C THR A 74 -4.92 7.89 -21.26
N ARG A 75 -5.50 8.07 -20.06
CA ARG A 75 -5.40 7.08 -18.98
C ARG A 75 -6.04 5.74 -19.37
N GLU A 76 -7.15 5.78 -20.10
CA GLU A 76 -7.84 4.58 -20.60
C GLU A 76 -6.98 3.82 -21.62
N ALA A 77 -6.31 4.52 -22.52
CA ALA A 77 -5.37 3.92 -23.47
C ALA A 77 -4.16 3.30 -22.73
N LEU A 78 -3.67 3.95 -21.68
CA LEU A 78 -2.58 3.43 -20.84
C LEU A 78 -2.94 2.09 -20.17
N GLN A 79 -4.19 1.93 -19.70
CA GLN A 79 -4.65 0.68 -19.10
C GLN A 79 -4.56 -0.52 -20.08
N GLN A 80 -4.65 -0.26 -21.38
CA GLN A 80 -4.53 -1.30 -22.42
C GLN A 80 -3.09 -1.46 -22.92
N ALA A 81 -2.26 -0.42 -22.82
CA ALA A 81 -0.91 -0.41 -23.36
C ALA A 81 0.12 -1.09 -22.46
N LEU A 82 -0.08 -1.06 -21.14
CA LEU A 82 0.82 -1.64 -20.14
C LEU A 82 0.05 -2.57 -19.18
N PRO A 83 0.68 -3.67 -18.76
CA PRO A 83 0.14 -4.50 -17.68
C PRO A 83 0.08 -3.70 -16.37
N ALA A 84 -0.70 -4.21 -15.40
CA ALA A 84 -0.65 -3.72 -14.03
C ALA A 84 0.78 -3.86 -13.45
N GLY A 85 1.18 -2.89 -12.63
CA GLY A 85 2.52 -2.84 -12.06
C GLY A 85 3.07 -1.42 -11.99
N ALA A 86 4.32 -1.28 -11.54
CA ALA A 86 4.95 0.00 -11.23
C ALA A 86 5.07 0.94 -12.44
N ALA A 87 5.34 0.41 -13.65
CA ALA A 87 5.45 1.25 -14.84
C ALA A 87 4.15 1.93 -15.22
N ARG A 88 3.03 1.19 -15.18
CA ARG A 88 1.71 1.77 -15.41
C ARG A 88 1.31 2.70 -14.28
N ASN A 89 1.57 2.32 -13.03
CA ASN A 89 1.28 3.14 -11.84
C ASN A 89 1.92 4.52 -11.94
N VAL A 90 3.22 4.60 -12.17
CA VAL A 90 3.94 5.89 -12.18
C VAL A 90 3.44 6.83 -13.29
N ILE A 91 3.09 6.28 -14.47
CA ILE A 91 2.54 7.07 -15.57
C ILE A 91 1.11 7.52 -15.25
N ASP A 92 0.25 6.60 -14.78
CA ASP A 92 -1.15 6.89 -14.43
C ASP A 92 -1.24 7.98 -13.36
N CYS A 93 -0.44 7.87 -12.30
CA CYS A 93 -0.39 8.87 -11.23
C CYS A 93 0.13 10.23 -11.73
N ALA A 94 1.14 10.25 -12.61
CA ALA A 94 1.60 11.50 -13.23
C ALA A 94 0.51 12.15 -14.09
N MET A 95 -0.30 11.36 -14.80
CA MET A 95 -1.42 11.85 -15.61
C MET A 95 -2.57 12.37 -14.74
N TRP A 96 -2.84 11.75 -13.59
CA TRP A 96 -3.80 12.25 -12.62
C TRP A 96 -3.33 13.56 -11.99
N ASP A 97 -2.04 13.64 -11.63
CA ASP A 97 -1.46 14.86 -11.07
C ASP A 97 -1.46 16.01 -12.09
N LEU A 98 -1.14 15.73 -13.34
CA LEU A 98 -1.26 16.71 -14.44
C LEU A 98 -2.69 17.21 -14.58
N ALA A 99 -3.67 16.31 -14.59
CA ALA A 99 -5.08 16.67 -14.75
C ALA A 99 -5.59 17.56 -13.60
N ARG A 100 -5.23 17.23 -12.33
CA ARG A 100 -5.64 18.06 -11.20
C ARG A 100 -5.06 19.46 -11.27
N GLN A 101 -3.81 19.60 -11.68
CA GLN A 101 -3.17 20.91 -11.81
C GLN A 101 -3.74 21.73 -12.97
N GLN A 102 -4.02 21.09 -14.10
CA GLN A 102 -4.66 21.77 -15.24
C GLN A 102 -6.08 22.26 -14.93
N GLN A 103 -6.81 21.55 -14.05
CA GLN A 103 -8.17 21.90 -13.65
C GLN A 103 -8.21 22.82 -12.42
N GLY A 104 -7.09 22.98 -11.68
CA GLY A 104 -7.05 23.71 -10.41
C GLY A 104 -7.83 22.99 -9.30
N GLU A 105 -7.94 21.66 -9.37
CA GLU A 105 -8.67 20.83 -8.41
C GLU A 105 -7.72 19.87 -7.68
N SER A 106 -8.10 19.43 -6.50
CA SER A 106 -7.41 18.33 -5.81
C SER A 106 -7.80 16.98 -6.41
N LEU A 107 -6.96 15.92 -6.22
CA LEU A 107 -7.34 14.56 -6.62
C LEU A 107 -8.63 14.08 -5.94
N VAL A 108 -8.87 14.53 -4.73
CA VAL A 108 -10.09 14.21 -3.96
C VAL A 108 -11.33 14.76 -4.64
N GLN A 109 -11.26 16.00 -5.14
CA GLN A 109 -12.34 16.61 -5.93
C GLN A 109 -12.53 15.91 -7.28
N LEU A 110 -11.45 15.63 -8.00
CA LEU A 110 -11.52 14.88 -9.27
C LEU A 110 -12.12 13.48 -9.13
N CYS A 111 -11.89 12.82 -8.00
CA CYS A 111 -12.46 11.52 -7.68
C CYS A 111 -13.86 11.60 -7.05
N ALA A 112 -14.40 12.81 -6.81
CA ALA A 112 -15.70 13.06 -6.18
C ALA A 112 -15.86 12.31 -4.83
N VAL A 113 -14.83 12.29 -4.00
CA VAL A 113 -14.82 11.67 -2.67
C VAL A 113 -14.64 12.72 -1.58
N GLN A 114 -14.99 12.34 -0.34
CA GLN A 114 -14.70 13.16 0.85
C GLN A 114 -13.73 12.39 1.75
N LEU A 115 -12.70 13.05 2.22
CA LEU A 115 -11.75 12.49 3.16
C LEU A 115 -12.13 12.88 4.59
N ALA A 116 -11.76 12.02 5.54
CA ALA A 116 -11.72 12.40 6.94
C ALA A 116 -10.61 13.46 7.16
N GLU A 117 -10.79 14.32 8.15
CA GLU A 117 -9.78 15.32 8.54
C GLU A 117 -8.48 14.65 9.02
N GLU A 118 -8.62 13.49 9.64
CA GLU A 118 -7.53 12.64 10.10
C GLU A 118 -7.76 11.21 9.62
N ILE A 119 -6.75 10.62 9.01
CA ILE A 119 -6.78 9.23 8.55
C ILE A 119 -5.91 8.42 9.51
N VAL A 120 -6.54 7.52 10.29
CA VAL A 120 -5.78 6.57 11.11
C VAL A 120 -4.98 5.68 10.17
N THR A 121 -3.66 5.70 10.30
CA THR A 121 -2.76 4.82 9.53
C THR A 121 -2.07 3.81 10.42
N ALA A 122 -1.84 2.62 9.88
CA ALA A 122 -1.05 1.61 10.57
C ALA A 122 0.39 2.10 10.76
N HIS A 123 1.00 1.69 11.88
CA HIS A 123 2.43 1.80 12.10
C HIS A 123 3.02 0.39 12.13
N THR A 124 3.99 0.16 11.27
CA THR A 124 4.57 -1.17 11.08
C THR A 124 5.61 -1.48 12.14
N ILE A 125 5.50 -2.66 12.74
CA ILE A 125 6.50 -3.25 13.62
C ILE A 125 7.20 -4.37 12.85
N SER A 126 8.50 -4.20 12.62
CA SER A 126 9.36 -5.20 11.96
C SER A 126 9.51 -6.46 12.79
N ILE A 127 9.87 -7.57 12.13
CA ILE A 127 10.15 -8.85 12.81
C ILE A 127 11.39 -8.71 13.68
N ASP A 128 11.26 -9.09 14.95
CA ASP A 128 12.34 -9.11 15.93
C ASP A 128 12.00 -10.12 17.07
N THR A 129 12.75 -10.09 18.16
CA THR A 129 12.44 -10.86 19.39
C THR A 129 11.12 -10.37 20.01
N PRO A 130 10.40 -11.23 20.76
CA PRO A 130 9.15 -10.84 21.42
C PRO A 130 9.27 -9.57 22.27
N ASP A 131 10.33 -9.43 23.05
CA ASP A 131 10.56 -8.27 23.92
C ASP A 131 10.86 -7.00 23.13
N ALA A 132 11.62 -7.08 22.03
CA ALA A 132 11.90 -5.94 21.16
C ALA A 132 10.63 -5.46 20.43
N MET A 133 9.82 -6.39 19.93
CA MET A 133 8.55 -6.07 19.28
C MET A 133 7.55 -5.46 20.28
N ALA A 134 7.46 -5.97 21.49
CA ALA A 134 6.63 -5.40 22.56
C ALA A 134 7.08 -3.98 22.93
N SER A 135 8.39 -3.76 23.05
CA SER A 135 8.96 -2.43 23.34
C SER A 135 8.65 -1.43 22.20
N SER A 136 8.77 -1.88 20.95
CA SER A 136 8.41 -1.05 19.77
C SER A 136 6.92 -0.71 19.76
N ALA A 137 6.05 -1.70 20.05
CA ALA A 137 4.61 -1.49 20.15
C ALA A 137 4.27 -0.45 21.24
N GLN A 138 4.87 -0.57 22.41
CA GLN A 138 4.67 0.36 23.52
C GLN A 138 5.14 1.78 23.16
N ALA A 139 6.30 1.92 22.51
CA ALA A 139 6.81 3.22 22.08
C ALA A 139 5.85 3.87 21.08
N LEU A 140 5.41 3.15 20.05
CA LEU A 140 4.44 3.64 19.07
C LEU A 140 3.11 4.06 19.72
N TRP A 141 2.60 3.23 20.65
CA TRP A 141 1.38 3.54 21.40
C TRP A 141 1.50 4.82 22.23
N GLN A 142 2.63 5.01 22.90
CA GLN A 142 2.91 6.23 23.67
C GLN A 142 2.99 7.49 22.79
N HIS A 143 3.42 7.33 21.53
CA HIS A 143 3.43 8.40 20.52
C HIS A 143 2.09 8.57 19.79
N GLY A 144 1.03 7.87 20.22
CA GLY A 144 -0.32 8.08 19.73
C GLY A 144 -0.80 7.08 18.68
N ALA A 145 0.03 6.15 18.21
CA ALA A 145 -0.42 5.10 17.29
C ALA A 145 -1.54 4.27 17.93
N ARG A 146 -2.59 3.98 17.17
CA ARG A 146 -3.75 3.19 17.60
C ARG A 146 -3.95 1.94 16.77
N LEU A 147 -3.41 1.91 15.56
CA LEU A 147 -3.39 0.78 14.65
C LEU A 147 -1.94 0.36 14.43
N LEU A 148 -1.61 -0.87 14.80
CA LEU A 148 -0.27 -1.43 14.67
C LEU A 148 -0.29 -2.61 13.71
N LYS A 149 0.56 -2.57 12.69
CA LYS A 149 0.77 -3.67 11.74
C LYS A 149 2.00 -4.48 12.17
N ILE A 150 1.78 -5.73 12.48
CA ILE A 150 2.80 -6.63 13.01
C ILE A 150 3.32 -7.51 11.86
N LYS A 151 4.57 -7.33 11.46
CA LYS A 151 5.22 -8.25 10.53
C LYS A 151 5.54 -9.56 11.25
N MET A 152 5.20 -10.69 10.64
CA MET A 152 5.29 -12.00 11.27
C MET A 152 5.80 -13.04 10.29
N ASP A 153 6.80 -13.82 10.71
CA ASP A 153 7.16 -15.06 10.04
C ASP A 153 6.45 -16.26 10.72
N ASP A 154 6.85 -17.49 10.44
CA ASP A 154 6.29 -18.70 11.02
C ASP A 154 6.92 -19.11 12.37
N HIS A 155 7.79 -18.25 12.94
CA HIS A 155 8.49 -18.51 14.20
C HIS A 155 7.96 -17.64 15.34
N LEU A 156 7.90 -18.19 16.55
CA LEU A 156 7.54 -17.46 17.80
C LEU A 156 6.25 -16.64 17.69
N ILE A 157 5.27 -17.10 16.89
CA ILE A 157 4.02 -16.35 16.62
C ILE A 157 3.29 -16.05 17.93
N SER A 158 3.11 -17.05 18.77
CA SER A 158 2.40 -16.91 20.06
C SER A 158 3.14 -15.98 21.00
N GLU A 159 4.45 -16.19 21.17
CA GLU A 159 5.29 -15.43 22.09
C GLU A 159 5.33 -13.95 21.71
N ARG A 160 5.51 -13.65 20.43
CA ARG A 160 5.52 -12.27 19.92
C ARG A 160 4.17 -11.58 20.11
N LEU A 161 3.07 -12.24 19.75
CA LEU A 161 1.74 -11.66 19.85
C LEU A 161 1.30 -11.46 21.30
N VAL A 162 1.58 -12.42 22.19
CA VAL A 162 1.28 -12.29 23.62
C VAL A 162 2.07 -11.13 24.23
N ALA A 163 3.36 -11.00 23.90
CA ALA A 163 4.20 -9.92 24.41
C ALA A 163 3.68 -8.55 23.92
N ILE A 164 3.36 -8.41 22.61
CA ILE A 164 2.82 -7.17 22.03
C ILE A 164 1.46 -6.84 22.68
N ARG A 165 0.52 -7.79 22.72
CA ARG A 165 -0.82 -7.56 23.28
C ARG A 165 -0.75 -7.17 24.76
N SER A 166 0.17 -7.76 25.53
CA SER A 166 0.40 -7.40 26.94
C SER A 166 0.94 -5.97 27.08
N ALA A 167 1.79 -5.52 26.16
CA ALA A 167 2.36 -4.17 26.18
C ALA A 167 1.34 -3.10 25.76
N VAL A 168 0.43 -3.43 24.83
CA VAL A 168 -0.56 -2.50 24.25
C VAL A 168 -1.97 -3.15 24.20
N PRO A 169 -2.62 -3.34 25.35
CA PRO A 169 -3.87 -4.11 25.45
C PRO A 169 -5.02 -3.52 24.61
N ASP A 170 -5.04 -2.20 24.41
CA ASP A 170 -6.12 -1.49 23.73
C ASP A 170 -5.82 -1.15 22.26
N ALA A 171 -4.62 -1.50 21.75
CA ALA A 171 -4.27 -1.23 20.37
C ALA A 171 -5.04 -2.13 19.39
N THR A 172 -5.45 -1.59 18.27
CA THR A 172 -5.89 -2.40 17.14
C THR A 172 -4.66 -3.03 16.48
N LEU A 173 -4.62 -4.37 16.46
CA LEU A 173 -3.52 -5.12 15.84
C LEU A 173 -3.98 -5.74 14.54
N ILE A 174 -3.20 -5.58 13.48
CA ILE A 174 -3.28 -6.36 12.25
C ILE A 174 -1.95 -7.10 12.07
N VAL A 175 -2.00 -8.33 11.56
CA VAL A 175 -0.83 -9.19 11.36
C VAL A 175 -0.61 -9.38 9.87
N ASP A 176 0.62 -9.22 9.42
CA ASP A 176 1.01 -9.46 8.04
C ASP A 176 2.10 -10.53 8.00
N ALA A 177 1.76 -11.68 7.45
CA ALA A 177 2.65 -12.81 7.33
C ALA A 177 3.50 -12.76 6.04
N ASN A 178 3.20 -11.89 5.09
CA ASN A 178 3.91 -11.75 3.82
C ASN A 178 4.20 -13.11 3.15
N GLU A 179 3.19 -13.96 3.00
CA GLU A 179 3.27 -15.28 2.36
C GLU A 179 4.17 -16.31 3.09
N SER A 180 4.54 -16.08 4.37
CA SER A 180 5.54 -16.92 5.05
C SER A 180 4.97 -18.14 5.78
N TRP A 181 3.65 -18.25 5.90
CA TRP A 181 3.03 -19.37 6.60
C TRP A 181 2.67 -20.53 5.68
N HIS A 182 2.35 -21.68 6.28
CA HIS A 182 1.95 -22.90 5.61
C HIS A 182 0.52 -23.26 5.97
N ALA A 183 -0.15 -24.04 5.10
CA ALA A 183 -1.53 -24.49 5.33
C ALA A 183 -1.67 -25.37 6.56
N GLU A 184 -0.62 -26.14 6.91
CA GLU A 184 -0.59 -26.95 8.13
C GLU A 184 -0.66 -26.05 9.37
N GLY A 185 -1.63 -26.32 10.25
CA GLY A 185 -1.83 -25.55 11.49
C GLY A 185 -2.42 -24.15 11.30
N LEU A 186 -2.76 -23.74 10.06
CA LEU A 186 -3.24 -22.39 9.76
C LEU A 186 -4.51 -22.04 10.56
N ALA A 187 -5.50 -22.95 10.63
CA ALA A 187 -6.74 -22.72 11.39
C ALA A 187 -6.47 -22.46 12.87
N ALA A 188 -5.53 -23.20 13.49
CA ALA A 188 -5.14 -22.99 14.88
C ALA A 188 -4.41 -21.65 15.09
N ARG A 189 -3.56 -21.24 14.13
CA ARG A 189 -2.93 -19.91 14.15
C ARG A 189 -3.97 -18.80 14.04
N CYS A 190 -4.93 -18.92 13.12
CA CYS A 190 -6.03 -17.95 13.01
C CYS A 190 -6.85 -17.88 14.32
N GLN A 191 -7.10 -19.02 14.98
CA GLN A 191 -7.81 -19.02 16.27
C GLN A 191 -6.99 -18.29 17.34
N LEU A 192 -5.69 -18.53 17.44
CA LEU A 192 -4.79 -17.80 18.35
C LEU A 192 -4.84 -16.28 18.11
N LEU A 193 -4.83 -15.85 16.84
CA LEU A 193 -4.94 -14.42 16.51
C LEU A 193 -6.28 -13.84 16.98
N ALA A 194 -7.38 -14.56 16.76
CA ALA A 194 -8.71 -14.16 17.21
C ALA A 194 -8.80 -14.07 18.74
N ASP A 195 -8.24 -15.05 19.46
CA ASP A 195 -8.19 -15.08 20.93
C ASP A 195 -7.39 -13.90 21.52
N LEU A 196 -6.42 -13.39 20.75
CA LEU A 196 -5.63 -12.19 21.07
C LEU A 196 -6.22 -10.88 20.51
N ASN A 197 -7.48 -10.92 20.03
CA ASN A 197 -8.17 -9.77 19.44
C ASN A 197 -7.39 -9.09 18.30
N VAL A 198 -6.73 -9.88 17.43
CA VAL A 198 -6.17 -9.37 16.18
C VAL A 198 -7.34 -9.08 15.24
N ALA A 199 -7.36 -7.88 14.67
CA ALA A 199 -8.47 -7.41 13.86
C ALA A 199 -8.46 -7.99 12.42
N MET A 200 -7.30 -8.39 11.90
CA MET A 200 -7.15 -8.89 10.54
C MET A 200 -5.80 -9.59 10.36
N LEU A 201 -5.77 -10.64 9.55
CA LEU A 201 -4.57 -11.34 9.08
C LEU A 201 -4.35 -11.06 7.60
N GLU A 202 -3.19 -10.52 7.22
CA GLU A 202 -2.84 -10.23 5.84
C GLU A 202 -1.94 -11.34 5.26
N GLN A 203 -2.31 -11.84 4.09
CA GLN A 203 -1.62 -12.78 3.22
C GLN A 203 -0.80 -13.86 3.96
N PRO A 204 -1.44 -14.80 4.65
CA PRO A 204 -0.71 -15.83 5.39
C PRO A 204 0.03 -16.81 4.48
N LEU A 205 -0.60 -17.22 3.37
CA LEU A 205 -0.07 -18.23 2.45
C LEU A 205 0.48 -17.60 1.18
N PRO A 206 1.45 -18.25 0.50
CA PRO A 206 1.85 -17.90 -0.85
C PRO A 206 0.63 -17.80 -1.78
N ALA A 207 0.59 -16.78 -2.64
CA ALA A 207 -0.54 -16.53 -3.54
C ALA A 207 -0.87 -17.73 -4.44
N ALA A 208 0.13 -18.56 -4.79
CA ALA A 208 -0.06 -19.79 -5.56
C ALA A 208 -0.69 -20.95 -4.76
N GLU A 209 -0.69 -20.87 -3.42
CA GLU A 209 -1.11 -21.93 -2.50
C GLU A 209 -2.30 -21.52 -1.61
N ASP A 210 -2.84 -20.31 -1.80
CA ASP A 210 -3.86 -19.71 -0.96
C ASP A 210 -5.25 -20.37 -1.05
N SER A 211 -5.44 -21.31 -1.96
CA SER A 211 -6.69 -22.09 -2.08
C SER A 211 -7.05 -22.85 -0.79
N ALA A 212 -6.06 -23.15 0.06
CA ALA A 212 -6.27 -23.79 1.35
C ALA A 212 -7.09 -22.93 2.33
N LEU A 213 -7.13 -21.61 2.14
CA LEU A 213 -7.96 -20.68 2.92
C LEU A 213 -9.45 -20.99 2.80
N GLY A 214 -9.92 -21.48 1.67
CA GLY A 214 -11.33 -21.87 1.48
C GLY A 214 -11.77 -23.14 2.23
N ASN A 215 -10.86 -23.81 2.97
CA ASN A 215 -11.13 -25.11 3.57
C ASN A 215 -11.57 -25.04 5.06
N PHE A 216 -11.63 -23.86 5.66
CA PHE A 216 -12.07 -23.68 7.05
C PHE A 216 -12.79 -22.34 7.25
N ILE A 217 -13.53 -22.23 8.36
CA ILE A 217 -14.21 -20.98 8.75
C ILE A 217 -13.19 -20.06 9.41
N HIS A 218 -13.07 -18.85 8.90
CA HIS A 218 -12.13 -17.87 9.43
C HIS A 218 -12.68 -17.26 10.73
N PRO A 219 -11.96 -17.34 11.86
CA PRO A 219 -12.37 -16.71 13.13
C PRO A 219 -12.11 -15.20 13.15
N LEU A 220 -11.33 -14.69 12.18
CA LEU A 220 -11.04 -13.27 11.95
C LEU A 220 -10.95 -13.03 10.44
N PRO A 221 -11.14 -11.79 9.96
CA PRO A 221 -10.99 -11.47 8.54
C PRO A 221 -9.57 -11.75 8.03
N ILE A 222 -9.45 -12.35 6.84
CA ILE A 222 -8.19 -12.52 6.12
C ILE A 222 -8.17 -11.60 4.91
N CYS A 223 -7.07 -10.89 4.71
CA CYS A 223 -6.87 -9.89 3.66
C CYS A 223 -5.89 -10.41 2.60
N ALA A 224 -6.28 -10.34 1.33
CA ALA A 224 -5.42 -10.65 0.20
C ALA A 224 -4.53 -9.45 -0.12
N ASP A 225 -3.20 -9.62 -0.08
CA ASP A 225 -2.23 -8.64 -0.57
C ASP A 225 -1.61 -9.13 -1.90
N GLU A 226 -0.69 -10.07 -1.83
CA GLU A 226 -0.01 -10.62 -3.01
C GLU A 226 -0.96 -11.36 -3.96
N SER A 227 -2.10 -11.83 -3.47
CA SER A 227 -3.13 -12.50 -4.28
C SER A 227 -4.07 -11.53 -5.00
N CYS A 228 -4.05 -10.23 -4.67
CA CYS A 228 -4.94 -9.22 -5.25
C CYS A 228 -4.16 -8.12 -5.97
N HIS A 229 -4.24 -8.06 -7.29
CA HIS A 229 -3.60 -7.01 -8.10
C HIS A 229 -4.62 -6.08 -8.76
N THR A 230 -5.60 -6.63 -9.48
CA THR A 230 -6.60 -5.88 -10.24
C THR A 230 -7.99 -6.48 -9.98
N ARG A 231 -9.02 -5.86 -10.58
CA ARG A 231 -10.41 -6.39 -10.56
C ARG A 231 -10.50 -7.84 -11.03
N GLU A 232 -9.62 -8.24 -11.93
CA GLU A 232 -9.56 -9.61 -12.46
C GLU A 232 -9.17 -10.65 -11.41
N SER A 233 -8.54 -10.23 -10.30
CA SER A 233 -8.21 -11.10 -9.17
C SER A 233 -9.44 -11.48 -8.34
N LEU A 234 -10.47 -10.62 -8.24
CA LEU A 234 -11.57 -10.77 -7.28
C LEU A 234 -12.35 -12.11 -7.37
N PRO A 235 -12.66 -12.65 -8.57
CA PRO A 235 -13.39 -13.92 -8.65
C PRO A 235 -12.68 -15.09 -7.96
N GLN A 236 -11.35 -15.10 -7.97
CA GLN A 236 -10.54 -16.16 -7.38
C GLN A 236 -10.40 -16.03 -5.87
N LEU A 237 -10.59 -14.83 -5.33
CA LEU A 237 -10.47 -14.53 -3.90
C LEU A 237 -11.75 -14.86 -3.12
N LYS A 238 -12.89 -14.96 -3.82
CA LYS A 238 -14.19 -15.21 -3.19
C LYS A 238 -14.20 -16.55 -2.45
N GLY A 239 -14.59 -16.50 -1.16
CA GLY A 239 -14.61 -17.69 -0.29
C GLY A 239 -13.24 -18.08 0.28
N ARG A 240 -12.20 -17.27 0.03
CA ARG A 240 -10.86 -17.40 0.61
C ARG A 240 -10.45 -16.20 1.44
N TYR A 241 -10.98 -15.02 1.12
CA TYR A 241 -10.64 -13.77 1.77
C TYR A 241 -11.90 -12.93 2.03
N GLU A 242 -11.90 -12.18 3.11
CA GLU A 242 -12.94 -11.20 3.45
C GLU A 242 -12.54 -9.78 3.05
N MET A 243 -11.23 -9.56 2.84
CA MET A 243 -10.67 -8.25 2.54
C MET A 243 -9.65 -8.32 1.41
N VAL A 244 -9.42 -7.18 0.76
CA VAL A 244 -8.35 -6.99 -0.23
C VAL A 244 -7.51 -5.78 0.12
N ASN A 245 -6.19 -5.91 0.00
CA ASN A 245 -5.26 -4.80 0.16
C ASN A 245 -4.97 -4.18 -1.22
N ILE A 246 -5.41 -2.95 -1.41
CA ILE A 246 -5.19 -2.18 -2.64
C ILE A 246 -3.89 -1.39 -2.48
N LYS A 247 -2.94 -1.59 -3.40
CA LYS A 247 -1.71 -0.80 -3.52
C LYS A 247 -1.58 -0.32 -4.96
N LEU A 248 -1.28 0.96 -5.16
CA LEU A 248 -1.19 1.54 -6.52
C LEU A 248 -0.14 0.83 -7.37
N ASP A 249 0.97 0.39 -6.76
CA ASP A 249 2.03 -0.35 -7.45
C ASP A 249 1.57 -1.71 -7.98
N LYS A 250 0.62 -2.36 -7.31
CA LYS A 250 0.01 -3.61 -7.78
C LYS A 250 -1.06 -3.38 -8.83
N THR A 251 -1.94 -2.40 -8.59
CA THR A 251 -3.04 -2.11 -9.50
C THR A 251 -2.59 -1.47 -10.80
N GLY A 252 -1.38 -0.92 -10.82
CA GLY A 252 -0.89 -0.13 -11.96
C GLY A 252 -1.57 1.23 -12.05
N GLY A 253 -1.74 1.90 -10.90
CA GLY A 253 -2.18 3.28 -10.78
C GLY A 253 -3.56 3.48 -10.17
N LEU A 254 -3.89 4.75 -9.96
CA LEU A 254 -5.14 5.19 -9.32
C LEU A 254 -6.37 4.82 -10.14
N THR A 255 -6.29 4.85 -11.48
CA THR A 255 -7.42 4.53 -12.37
C THR A 255 -7.96 3.11 -12.12
N GLU A 256 -7.10 2.09 -12.13
CA GLU A 256 -7.52 0.71 -11.83
C GLU A 256 -7.84 0.53 -10.34
N ALA A 257 -7.11 1.22 -9.45
CA ALA A 257 -7.33 1.10 -8.01
C ALA A 257 -8.75 1.58 -7.59
N LEU A 258 -9.25 2.66 -8.18
CA LEU A 258 -10.63 3.14 -7.96
C LEU A 258 -11.65 2.12 -8.45
N ALA A 259 -11.43 1.56 -9.62
CA ALA A 259 -12.31 0.55 -10.20
C ALA A 259 -12.27 -0.78 -9.43
N LEU A 260 -11.08 -1.19 -8.94
CA LEU A 260 -10.94 -2.35 -8.06
C LEU A 260 -11.66 -2.13 -6.73
N ALA A 261 -11.53 -0.93 -6.13
CA ALA A 261 -12.19 -0.61 -4.86
C ALA A 261 -13.72 -0.70 -4.99
N GLU A 262 -14.28 -0.16 -6.07
CA GLU A 262 -15.71 -0.25 -6.34
C GLU A 262 -16.16 -1.70 -6.55
N ALA A 263 -15.46 -2.45 -7.40
CA ALA A 263 -15.80 -3.85 -7.70
C ALA A 263 -15.66 -4.76 -6.45
N ALA A 264 -14.65 -4.51 -5.61
CA ALA A 264 -14.44 -5.23 -4.36
C ALA A 264 -15.62 -5.03 -3.40
N GLN A 265 -16.04 -3.77 -3.17
CA GLN A 265 -17.19 -3.47 -2.32
C GLN A 265 -18.49 -4.06 -2.86
N GLN A 266 -18.74 -4.01 -4.17
CA GLN A 266 -19.91 -4.64 -4.80
C GLN A 266 -19.92 -6.15 -4.61
N GLN A 267 -18.78 -6.80 -4.47
CA GLN A 267 -18.64 -8.23 -4.22
C GLN A 267 -18.56 -8.59 -2.73
N GLY A 268 -18.67 -7.62 -1.83
CA GLY A 268 -18.70 -7.81 -0.38
C GLY A 268 -17.35 -7.86 0.30
N PHE A 269 -16.25 -7.53 -0.40
CA PHE A 269 -14.93 -7.41 0.23
C PHE A 269 -14.80 -6.08 0.98
N ALA A 270 -14.24 -6.13 2.18
CA ALA A 270 -13.70 -4.95 2.83
C ALA A 270 -12.34 -4.57 2.21
N ILE A 271 -11.94 -3.32 2.40
CA ILE A 271 -10.75 -2.78 1.75
C ILE A 271 -9.72 -2.37 2.81
N MET A 272 -8.50 -2.83 2.63
CA MET A 272 -7.30 -2.23 3.16
C MET A 272 -6.62 -1.43 2.05
N LEU A 273 -6.14 -0.24 2.36
CA LEU A 273 -5.31 0.56 1.46
C LEU A 273 -3.88 0.52 1.98
N GLY A 274 -2.99 -0.07 1.21
CA GLY A 274 -1.58 -0.17 1.55
C GLY A 274 -0.66 0.61 0.62
N CYS A 275 0.60 0.66 1.00
CA CYS A 275 1.68 1.21 0.19
C CYS A 275 2.93 0.31 0.23
N MET A 276 3.91 0.66 -0.58
CA MET A 276 5.29 0.20 -0.47
C MET A 276 6.11 1.22 0.34
N LEU A 277 7.40 0.97 0.56
CA LEU A 277 8.33 2.04 0.99
C LEU A 277 8.40 3.08 -0.12
N CYS A 278 7.92 4.29 0.15
CA CYS A 278 7.72 5.33 -0.85
C CYS A 278 7.76 6.71 -0.20
N THR A 279 7.78 7.77 -1.00
CA THR A 279 7.66 9.14 -0.51
C THR A 279 6.19 9.57 -0.37
N SER A 280 5.98 10.73 0.23
CA SER A 280 4.65 11.38 0.29
C SER A 280 4.01 11.58 -1.08
N ARG A 281 4.79 11.56 -2.17
CA ARG A 281 4.30 11.69 -3.54
C ARG A 281 3.37 10.54 -3.91
N ALA A 282 3.78 9.30 -3.63
CA ALA A 282 2.95 8.12 -3.87
C ALA A 282 1.69 8.08 -2.97
N ILE A 283 1.85 8.47 -1.70
CA ILE A 283 0.72 8.48 -0.76
C ILE A 283 -0.34 9.50 -1.17
N ARG A 284 0.06 10.70 -1.65
CA ARG A 284 -0.91 11.69 -2.17
C ARG A 284 -1.79 11.13 -3.28
N ALA A 285 -1.21 10.35 -4.19
CA ALA A 285 -1.96 9.71 -5.26
C ALA A 285 -2.98 8.69 -4.71
N ALA A 286 -2.69 8.05 -3.58
CA ALA A 286 -3.56 7.05 -2.96
C ALA A 286 -4.67 7.65 -2.07
N LEU A 287 -4.57 8.92 -1.64
CA LEU A 287 -5.51 9.54 -0.69
C LEU A 287 -7.00 9.35 -1.04
N PRO A 288 -7.44 9.49 -2.32
CA PRO A 288 -8.86 9.30 -2.65
C PRO A 288 -9.43 7.95 -2.24
N LEU A 289 -8.60 6.90 -2.18
CA LEU A 289 -9.02 5.54 -1.82
C LEU A 289 -9.27 5.37 -0.31
N THR A 290 -8.73 6.26 0.54
CA THR A 290 -8.94 6.19 2.00
C THR A 290 -10.42 6.33 2.37
N ALA A 291 -11.22 7.02 1.55
CA ALA A 291 -12.66 7.15 1.72
C ALA A 291 -13.43 5.79 1.68
N ARG A 292 -12.79 4.75 1.15
CA ARG A 292 -13.37 3.41 1.01
C ARG A 292 -12.68 2.36 1.86
N ALA A 293 -11.57 2.71 2.52
CA ALA A 293 -10.73 1.77 3.26
C ALA A 293 -11.24 1.56 4.69
N THR A 294 -11.29 0.30 5.13
CA THR A 294 -11.48 -0.08 6.54
C THR A 294 -10.18 0.13 7.33
N PHE A 295 -9.05 -0.23 6.72
CA PHE A 295 -7.72 0.01 7.27
C PHE A 295 -6.87 0.76 6.25
N ALA A 296 -6.11 1.74 6.72
CA ALA A 296 -5.06 2.40 5.95
C ALA A 296 -3.69 2.02 6.52
N ASP A 297 -2.77 1.63 5.64
CA ASP A 297 -1.37 1.28 5.92
C ASP A 297 -0.50 2.12 4.98
N LEU A 298 -0.36 3.39 5.35
CA LEU A 298 0.24 4.44 4.52
C LEU A 298 1.50 5.03 5.18
N ASP A 299 2.18 4.24 6.02
CA ASP A 299 3.33 4.66 6.79
C ASP A 299 4.66 4.68 6.01
N GLY A 300 4.65 4.35 4.72
CA GLY A 300 5.86 4.30 3.89
C GLY A 300 6.78 5.50 4.05
N PRO A 301 6.30 6.76 3.97
CA PRO A 301 7.13 7.95 4.15
C PRO A 301 7.76 8.08 5.54
N THR A 302 7.13 7.53 6.57
CA THR A 302 7.63 7.64 7.95
C THR A 302 8.90 6.82 8.20
N TRP A 303 9.24 5.92 7.28
CA TRP A 303 10.47 5.12 7.31
C TRP A 303 11.67 5.85 6.71
N LEU A 304 11.43 6.91 5.92
CA LEU A 304 12.49 7.63 5.22
C LEU A 304 13.24 8.57 6.17
N ALA A 305 14.56 8.67 5.99
CA ALA A 305 15.38 9.65 6.68
C ALA A 305 15.07 11.09 6.25
N ALA A 306 14.56 11.28 5.03
CA ALA A 306 14.04 12.53 4.49
C ALA A 306 12.93 12.22 3.48
N ASP A 307 11.99 13.11 3.30
CA ASP A 307 10.86 12.97 2.35
C ASP A 307 10.88 14.10 1.32
N VAL A 308 10.05 14.00 0.30
CA VAL A 308 9.85 15.08 -0.69
C VAL A 308 9.15 16.28 -0.07
N GLU A 309 9.47 17.47 -0.59
CA GLU A 309 8.76 18.69 -0.20
C GLU A 309 7.70 19.10 -1.25
N PRO A 310 6.50 19.52 -0.79
CA PRO A 310 5.99 19.46 0.58
C PRO A 310 5.72 18.00 1.01
N SER A 311 6.06 17.64 2.25
CA SER A 311 5.76 16.29 2.79
C SER A 311 4.33 16.20 3.33
N LEU A 312 3.80 14.98 3.46
CA LEU A 312 2.59 14.74 4.21
C LEU A 312 2.87 14.77 5.72
N HIS A 313 1.89 15.21 6.49
CA HIS A 313 2.06 15.30 7.93
C HIS A 313 1.53 14.05 8.63
N PHE A 314 2.44 13.31 9.27
CA PHE A 314 2.14 12.17 10.12
C PHE A 314 2.37 12.52 11.57
N SER A 315 1.37 12.38 12.42
CA SER A 315 1.51 12.61 13.85
C SER A 315 0.47 11.85 14.65
N HIS A 316 0.85 11.35 15.82
CA HIS A 316 -0.05 10.69 16.76
C HIS A 316 -0.87 9.53 16.15
N GLY A 317 -0.27 8.77 15.24
CA GLY A 317 -0.93 7.63 14.59
C GLY A 317 -1.90 7.99 13.47
N VAL A 318 -1.90 9.25 13.04
CA VAL A 318 -2.76 9.71 11.95
C VAL A 318 -1.95 10.41 10.85
N LEU A 319 -2.42 10.25 9.63
CA LEU A 319 -2.05 11.05 8.48
C LEU A 319 -3.06 12.19 8.35
N LYS A 320 -2.59 13.43 8.30
CA LYS A 320 -3.41 14.59 7.98
C LYS A 320 -3.28 14.87 6.49
N PRO A 321 -4.35 14.64 5.71
CA PRO A 321 -4.37 15.13 4.34
C PRO A 321 -4.14 16.65 4.39
N LEU A 322 -3.24 17.18 3.56
CA LEU A 322 -3.09 18.62 3.46
C LEU A 322 -4.48 19.20 3.18
N ALA A 323 -4.90 20.16 4.02
CA ALA A 323 -6.12 20.91 3.76
C ALA A 323 -6.06 21.36 2.29
N ALA A 324 -7.20 21.27 1.60
CA ALA A 324 -7.33 21.72 0.22
C ALA A 324 -7.06 23.24 0.16
N SER A 325 -5.82 23.65 0.35
CA SER A 325 -5.35 24.97 -0.06
C SER A 325 -5.14 24.84 -1.57
N ALA A 326 -6.05 25.42 -2.31
CA ALA A 326 -5.78 25.83 -3.66
C ALA A 326 -4.47 26.62 -3.67
N ALA A 327 -3.50 26.21 -4.45
CA ALA A 327 -2.19 26.79 -4.65
C ALA A 327 -1.09 26.29 -3.69
N ASP A 328 -0.46 25.16 -4.07
CA ASP A 328 1.00 25.10 -4.12
C ASP A 328 1.43 24.20 -5.29
#